data_b0325f6cd74c1caf1a92a0d3f8b8d8a1
#
_entry.id   b0325f6cd74c1caf1a92a0d3f8b8d8a1
#
_cell.length_a   1.000
_cell.length_b   1.000
_cell.length_c   1.000
_cell.angle_alpha   90.00
_cell.angle_beta   90.00
_cell.angle_gamma   90.00
#
_symmetry.space_group_name_H-M   'P 1'
#
loop_
_entity.id
_entity.type
_entity.pdbx_description
1 polymer ?
#
loop_
_entity_poly.entity_id
_entity_poly.type
_entity_poly.pdbx_seq_one_letter_code
_entity_poly.pdbx_strand_id
1 'polypeptide(L)'
;MLESFWNSLELEDISDLNYTIYEPYKTEEQKENVIEKLDWVILKLHKIKDQRKYDYDIVVGLKNRIRFNGYSLTPKGIEFLNLITSDLRDDSF
;
A
#
# COMPACT_ATOMS: atom_id res chain seq x y z
N MET A 1 -27.70 12.93 -1.56
CA MET A 1 -28.05 12.07 -2.55
C MET A 1 -26.87 11.60 -3.39
N LEU A 2 -26.63 12.22 -4.49
CA LEU A 2 -25.48 11.83 -5.26
C LEU A 2 -24.18 12.04 -4.52
N GLU A 3 -24.15 13.09 -3.73
CA GLU A 3 -22.93 13.39 -2.97
C GLU A 3 -22.56 12.29 -2.00
N SER A 4 -23.54 11.76 -1.28
CA SER A 4 -23.24 10.70 -0.34
C SER A 4 -22.72 9.47 -1.03
N PHE A 5 -23.34 9.14 -2.14
CA PHE A 5 -22.91 8.00 -2.92
C PHE A 5 -21.49 8.19 -3.41
N TRP A 6 -21.20 9.34 -3.95
CA TRP A 6 -19.88 9.66 -4.45
C TRP A 6 -18.85 9.64 -3.34
N ASN A 7 -19.22 10.16 -2.18
CA ASN A 7 -18.28 10.18 -1.07
C ASN A 7 -17.87 8.78 -0.65
N SER A 8 -18.80 7.85 -0.67
CA SER A 8 -18.47 6.48 -0.35
C SER A 8 -17.45 5.89 -1.31
N LEU A 9 -17.65 6.12 -2.59
CA LEU A 9 -16.74 5.61 -3.59
C LEU A 9 -15.39 6.31 -3.54
N GLU A 10 -15.44 7.62 -3.36
CA GLU A 10 -14.22 8.42 -3.35
C GLU A 10 -13.33 8.11 -2.16
N LEU A 11 -13.92 7.73 -1.05
CA LEU A 11 -13.12 7.43 0.12
C LEU A 11 -12.16 6.27 -0.12
N GLU A 12 -12.60 5.26 -0.84
CA GLU A 12 -11.74 4.15 -1.17
C GLU A 12 -10.64 4.55 -2.15
N ASP A 13 -11.05 5.31 -3.16
CA ASP A 13 -10.09 5.79 -4.15
C ASP A 13 -9.09 6.74 -3.53
N ILE A 14 -9.57 7.62 -2.67
CA ILE A 14 -8.71 8.60 -2.02
C ILE A 14 -7.67 7.92 -1.14
N SER A 15 -8.05 6.85 -0.46
CA SER A 15 -7.08 6.11 0.35
C SER A 15 -5.90 5.65 -0.48
N ASP A 16 -6.19 5.07 -1.63
CA ASP A 16 -5.14 4.60 -2.51
C ASP A 16 -4.34 5.75 -3.08
N LEU A 17 -5.02 6.82 -3.49
CA LEU A 17 -4.34 7.98 -4.07
C LEU A 17 -3.49 8.71 -3.05
N ASN A 18 -3.90 8.67 -1.77
CA ASN A 18 -3.11 9.30 -0.72
C ASN A 18 -1.80 8.57 -0.47
N TYR A 19 -1.74 7.29 -0.79
CA TYR A 19 -0.56 6.48 -0.52
C TYR A 19 0.42 6.46 -1.68
N THR A 20 -0.03 6.80 -2.90
CA THR A 20 0.84 6.78 -4.07
C THR A 20 0.64 8.02 -4.92
N ILE A 21 1.68 8.36 -5.68
CA ILE A 21 1.63 9.47 -6.60
C ILE A 21 2.27 9.03 -7.91
N TYR A 22 1.75 9.54 -9.02
CA TYR A 22 2.28 9.18 -10.33
C TYR A 22 3.59 9.92 -10.60
N GLU A 23 4.63 9.41 -9.98
CA GLU A 23 5.97 9.99 -10.09
C GLU A 23 6.95 8.84 -9.86
N PRO A 24 7.53 8.29 -10.92
CA PRO A 24 8.40 7.12 -10.79
C PRO A 24 9.60 7.40 -9.88
N TYR A 25 10.11 6.36 -9.27
CA TYR A 25 11.34 6.46 -8.50
C TYR A 25 12.48 6.83 -9.43
N LYS A 26 13.43 7.56 -8.92
CA LYS A 26 14.56 8.06 -9.71
C LYS A 26 15.51 6.96 -10.12
N THR A 27 15.65 5.94 -9.31
CA THR A 27 16.55 4.82 -9.62
C THR A 27 15.82 3.50 -9.47
N GLU A 28 16.30 2.49 -10.20
CA GLU A 28 15.77 1.14 -10.07
C GLU A 28 16.01 0.60 -8.68
N GLU A 29 17.14 0.98 -8.08
CA GLU A 29 17.47 0.52 -6.74
C GLU A 29 16.43 0.97 -5.72
N GLN A 30 16.04 2.24 -5.79
CA GLN A 30 15.02 2.77 -4.89
C GLN A 30 13.70 2.02 -5.07
N LYS A 31 13.35 1.80 -6.32
CA LYS A 31 12.11 1.09 -6.65
C LYS A 31 12.13 -0.33 -6.10
N GLU A 32 13.23 -1.04 -6.32
CA GLU A 32 13.35 -2.42 -5.87
C GLU A 32 13.35 -2.52 -4.35
N ASN A 33 13.97 -1.57 -3.67
CA ASN A 33 13.97 -1.57 -2.21
C ASN A 33 12.56 -1.45 -1.64
N VAL A 34 11.75 -0.60 -2.24
CA VAL A 34 10.38 -0.43 -1.81
C VAL A 34 9.55 -1.68 -2.11
N ILE A 35 9.74 -2.23 -3.30
CA ILE A 35 9.01 -3.43 -3.69
C ILE A 35 9.37 -4.61 -2.78
N GLU A 36 10.63 -4.74 -2.43
CA GLU A 36 11.07 -5.79 -1.53
C GLU A 36 10.37 -5.68 -0.18
N LYS A 37 10.26 -4.46 0.33
CA LYS A 37 9.56 -4.22 1.58
C LYS A 37 8.08 -4.57 1.48
N LEU A 38 7.46 -4.17 0.37
CA LEU A 38 6.07 -4.50 0.13
C LEU A 38 5.87 -6.01 0.01
N ASP A 39 6.79 -6.70 -0.65
CA ASP A 39 6.71 -8.16 -0.76
C ASP A 39 6.75 -8.83 0.59
N TRP A 40 7.61 -8.35 1.47
CA TRP A 40 7.69 -8.89 2.82
C TRP A 40 6.36 -8.73 3.56
N VAL A 41 5.77 -7.54 3.45
CA VAL A 41 4.49 -7.27 4.09
C VAL A 41 3.39 -8.15 3.50
N ILE A 42 3.39 -8.28 2.18
CA ILE A 42 2.39 -9.10 1.50
C ILE A 42 2.49 -10.55 1.98
N LEU A 43 3.70 -11.05 2.08
CA LEU A 43 3.92 -12.42 2.53
C LEU A 43 3.37 -12.63 3.94
N LYS A 44 3.65 -11.69 4.83
CA LYS A 44 3.15 -11.79 6.20
C LYS A 44 1.63 -11.67 6.25
N LEU A 45 1.07 -10.71 5.54
CA LEU A 45 -0.38 -10.52 5.52
C LEU A 45 -1.11 -11.70 4.89
N HIS A 46 -0.49 -12.35 3.95
CA HIS A 46 -1.11 -13.50 3.30
C HIS A 46 -1.48 -14.59 4.31
N LYS A 47 -0.66 -14.75 5.33
CA LYS A 47 -0.90 -15.77 6.36
C LYS A 47 -2.10 -15.44 7.23
N ILE A 48 -2.46 -14.17 7.32
CA ILE A 48 -3.58 -13.74 8.17
C ILE A 48 -4.58 -12.92 7.37
N LYS A 49 -4.66 -13.16 6.07
CA LYS A 49 -5.48 -12.30 5.19
C LYS A 49 -6.96 -12.37 5.53
N ASP A 50 -7.42 -13.44 6.16
CA ASP A 50 -8.81 -13.52 6.57
C ASP A 50 -9.14 -12.47 7.62
N GLN A 51 -8.15 -12.10 8.42
CA GLN A 51 -8.32 -11.10 9.47
C GLN A 51 -7.99 -9.70 8.99
N ARG A 52 -7.10 -9.58 8.01
CA ARG A 52 -6.61 -8.28 7.55
C ARG A 52 -6.68 -8.17 6.03
N LYS A 53 -7.78 -8.58 5.47
CA LYS A 53 -7.94 -8.56 4.02
C LYS A 53 -7.83 -7.16 3.44
N TYR A 54 -8.36 -6.17 4.14
CA TYR A 54 -8.32 -4.79 3.67
C TYR A 54 -6.87 -4.33 3.50
N ASP A 55 -6.04 -4.58 4.51
CA ASP A 55 -4.64 -4.21 4.44
C ASP A 55 -3.91 -4.97 3.34
N TYR A 56 -4.22 -6.25 3.22
CA TYR A 56 -3.62 -7.09 2.19
C TYR A 56 -3.90 -6.52 0.80
N ASP A 57 -5.16 -6.20 0.55
CA ASP A 57 -5.57 -5.68 -0.76
C ASP A 57 -4.90 -4.34 -1.06
N ILE A 58 -4.79 -3.47 -0.07
CA ILE A 58 -4.14 -2.18 -0.26
C ILE A 58 -2.67 -2.36 -0.61
N VAL A 59 -1.96 -3.20 0.13
CA VAL A 59 -0.53 -3.39 -0.10
C VAL A 59 -0.27 -4.00 -1.46
N VAL A 60 -1.08 -4.96 -1.87
CA VAL A 60 -0.96 -5.56 -3.20
C VAL A 60 -1.16 -4.49 -4.27
N GLY A 61 -2.16 -3.63 -4.08
CA GLY A 61 -2.41 -2.55 -5.02
C GLY A 61 -1.26 -1.57 -5.10
N LEU A 62 -0.66 -1.23 -3.96
CA LEU A 62 0.50 -0.34 -3.94
C LEU A 62 1.67 -0.93 -4.71
N LYS A 63 1.92 -2.21 -4.50
CA LYS A 63 3.01 -2.88 -5.21
C LYS A 63 2.80 -2.83 -6.72
N ASN A 64 1.57 -3.13 -7.15
CA ASN A 64 1.27 -3.14 -8.58
C ASN A 64 1.44 -1.76 -9.21
N ARG A 65 1.00 -0.72 -8.51
CA ARG A 65 1.16 0.63 -9.02
C ARG A 65 2.63 1.02 -9.16
N ILE A 66 3.42 0.66 -8.18
CA ILE A 66 4.84 0.99 -8.21
C ILE A 66 5.56 0.18 -9.27
N ARG A 67 5.27 -1.11 -9.33
CA ARG A 67 6.00 -2.00 -10.23
C ARG A 67 5.65 -1.79 -11.70
N PHE A 68 4.37 -1.64 -11.99
CA PHE A 68 3.91 -1.66 -13.37
C PHE A 68 3.45 -0.32 -13.92
N ASN A 69 3.12 0.63 -13.07
CA ASN A 69 2.47 1.85 -13.51
C ASN A 69 3.26 3.13 -13.23
N GLY A 70 4.47 3.01 -12.72
CA GLY A 70 5.33 4.18 -12.55
C GLY A 70 4.94 5.08 -11.39
N TYR A 71 4.33 4.52 -10.36
CA TYR A 71 3.99 5.29 -9.18
C TYR A 71 5.07 5.17 -8.11
N SER A 72 5.03 6.07 -7.14
CA SER A 72 5.87 5.96 -5.96
C SER A 72 5.04 6.28 -4.73
N LEU A 73 5.56 5.97 -3.55
CA LEU A 73 4.83 6.20 -2.31
C LEU A 73 4.92 7.67 -1.91
N THR A 74 3.78 8.21 -1.48
CA THR A 74 3.75 9.52 -0.85
C THR A 74 4.28 9.39 0.57
N PRO A 75 4.58 10.50 1.26
CA PRO A 75 4.93 10.42 2.68
C PRO A 75 3.89 9.65 3.49
N LYS A 76 2.62 9.82 3.15
CA LYS A 76 1.55 9.09 3.82
C LYS A 76 1.62 7.61 3.54
N GLY A 77 1.97 7.23 2.32
CA GLY A 77 2.15 5.84 1.95
C GLY A 77 3.33 5.20 2.68
N ILE A 78 4.41 5.95 2.82
CA ILE A 78 5.57 5.48 3.56
C ILE A 78 5.20 5.26 5.03
N GLU A 79 4.46 6.19 5.60
CA GLU A 79 4.01 6.06 6.98
C GLU A 79 3.12 4.84 7.16
N PHE A 80 2.19 4.63 6.24
CA PHE A 80 1.33 3.46 6.27
C PHE A 80 2.14 2.17 6.22
N LEU A 81 3.11 2.12 5.34
CA LEU A 81 3.95 0.93 5.19
C LEU A 81 4.77 0.67 6.46
N ASN A 82 5.30 1.74 7.05
CA ASN A 82 6.07 1.59 8.29
C ASN A 82 5.20 1.12 9.45
N LEU A 83 4.00 1.64 9.55
CA LEU A 83 3.08 1.24 10.61
C LEU A 83 2.69 -0.22 10.49
N ILE A 84 2.35 -0.66 9.28
CA ILE A 84 1.93 -2.03 9.11
C ILE A 84 3.10 -2.99 9.29
N THR A 85 4.30 -2.57 8.88
CA THR A 85 5.49 -3.37 9.10
C THR A 85 5.75 -3.55 10.61
N SER A 86 5.59 -2.48 11.36
CA SER A 86 5.76 -2.53 12.81
C SER A 86 4.73 -3.46 13.44
N ASP A 87 3.48 -3.36 13.02
CA ASP A 87 2.43 -4.23 13.54
C ASP A 87 2.74 -5.70 13.31
N LEU A 88 3.21 -6.01 12.12
CA LEU A 88 3.49 -7.40 11.76
C LEU A 88 4.69 -7.95 12.52
N ARG A 89 5.65 -7.11 12.84
CA ARG A 89 6.79 -7.52 13.64
C ARG A 89 6.40 -7.74 15.10
N ASP A 90 5.58 -6.84 15.62
CA ASP A 90 5.16 -6.91 17.02
C ASP A 90 4.32 -8.15 17.29
N ASP A 91 3.59 -8.62 16.28
CA ASP A 91 2.75 -9.79 16.45
C ASP A 91 3.53 -11.10 16.46
N SER A 92 4.79 -11.05 16.22
CA SER A 92 5.67 -12.21 16.34
C SER A 92 5.27 -13.39 15.47
N PHE A 93 5.01 -13.12 14.24
CA PHE A 93 4.66 -14.20 13.30
C PHE A 93 5.85 -15.07 12.91
#